data_40c82b710e40dce9dde026e2757f15fb
#
_entry.id   40c82b710e40dce9dde026e2757f15fb
#
_cell.length_a   1.000
_cell.length_b   1.000
_cell.length_c   1.000
_cell.angle_alpha   90.00
_cell.angle_beta   90.00
_cell.angle_gamma   90.00
#
_symmetry.space_group_name_H-M   'P 1'
#
loop_
_entity.id
_entity.type
_entity.pdbx_description
1 polymer ?
#
loop_
_entity_poly.entity_id
_entity_poly.type
_entity_poly.pdbx_seq_one_letter_code
_entity_poly.pdbx_strand_id
1 'polypeptide(L)'
;MSIRNCSIVWWPRLKTDERGQSADGGVASPVLHRSSSEPGVGFAWRLALFYAALFVALGVQLPFLPVWLAAKGLDADMIGIVLAIPMIVRVFAIPLATRRADRHDALRMAIVIAAVGAVVGYGVVSLAQGAAAIAMAFVFASVFYTPIMPLADAYALRGLGRLGRAYGPVRMWGSAAFIGGSFGAGVLLDVTAARDLIWLIVAAAVITATAACALKPLGPHLGSAPQAGSSSARGVWRDPAFLAVAAAASLIQASHAVFYGFSALDWRAAGLDGAAIAALWALGVAAEIVLFAISGRLPIAPTTLLLVGAAGAVIRWGAMAFDPPAILLPPLQCLHALSFGASHLGALGFIARTTPPKLGATAQGYLAVALGLAMAASMALAGVLYTRWGGLAYGAMALLAAAGGVCALAARRLASRGV
;
A
#
# COMPACT_ATOMS: atom_id res chain seq x y z
N MET A 1 9.57 10.69 -36.58
CA MET A 1 9.29 11.47 -35.36
C MET A 1 9.74 10.64 -34.17
N SER A 2 10.87 11.04 -33.56
CA SER A 2 11.69 10.25 -32.63
C SER A 2 11.13 10.34 -31.22
N ILE A 3 10.75 9.20 -30.63
CA ILE A 3 10.39 9.08 -29.21
C ILE A 3 11.70 8.91 -28.42
N ARG A 4 12.22 10.00 -27.90
CA ARG A 4 13.36 9.99 -26.98
C ARG A 4 12.91 10.34 -25.56
N ASN A 5 13.25 9.44 -24.64
CA ASN A 5 13.44 9.63 -23.20
C ASN A 5 12.25 10.14 -22.37
N CYS A 6 11.42 9.22 -21.88
CA CYS A 6 10.59 9.42 -20.68
C CYS A 6 11.34 8.83 -19.47
N SER A 7 12.27 9.59 -18.89
CA SER A 7 12.88 9.29 -17.60
C SER A 7 12.02 9.91 -16.49
N ILE A 8 11.22 9.08 -15.80
CA ILE A 8 10.48 9.49 -14.60
C ILE A 8 11.51 9.63 -13.46
N VAL A 9 11.92 10.85 -13.17
CA VAL A 9 12.85 11.19 -12.08
C VAL A 9 12.03 11.53 -10.85
N TRP A 10 12.03 10.64 -9.86
CA TRP A 10 11.36 10.81 -8.54
C TRP A 10 12.26 11.40 -7.44
N TRP A 11 13.43 11.98 -7.81
CA TRP A 11 14.34 12.60 -6.83
C TRP A 11 15.05 13.81 -7.43
N PRO A 12 15.20 14.93 -6.70
CA PRO A 12 15.96 16.07 -7.20
C PRO A 12 17.44 15.70 -7.36
N ARG A 13 18.00 15.99 -8.54
CA ARG A 13 19.44 15.87 -8.80
C ARG A 13 20.18 16.84 -7.89
N LEU A 14 21.07 16.33 -7.08
CA LEU A 14 22.14 17.13 -6.47
C LEU A 14 23.03 17.62 -7.63
N LYS A 15 23.17 18.94 -7.76
CA LYS A 15 24.13 19.55 -8.69
C LYS A 15 25.53 19.18 -8.24
N THR A 16 26.23 18.38 -9.03
CA THR A 16 27.69 18.24 -8.91
C THR A 16 28.32 19.36 -9.71
N ASP A 17 29.18 20.11 -9.03
CA ASP A 17 29.98 21.22 -9.59
C ASP A 17 31.07 20.62 -10.50
N GLU A 18 30.94 20.81 -11.81
CA GLU A 18 32.00 20.46 -12.77
C GLU A 18 33.00 21.61 -12.85
N ARG A 19 34.15 21.47 -12.22
CA ARG A 19 35.38 22.20 -12.63
C ARG A 19 36.41 21.23 -13.10
N GLY A 20 36.78 21.43 -14.34
CA GLY A 20 37.59 20.62 -15.20
C GLY A 20 39.03 20.33 -14.71
N GLN A 21 39.54 19.29 -15.29
CA GLN A 21 40.95 19.22 -15.72
C GLN A 21 41.08 18.17 -16.83
N SER A 22 41.57 18.64 -17.97
CA SER A 22 42.05 17.86 -19.11
C SER A 22 43.44 17.32 -18.81
N ALA A 23 43.72 16.05 -19.12
CA ALA A 23 45.06 15.59 -19.52
C ALA A 23 44.98 14.26 -20.28
N ASP A 24 45.65 14.23 -21.40
CA ASP A 24 45.95 13.19 -22.37
C ASP A 24 46.45 11.86 -21.81
N GLY A 25 46.17 10.79 -22.55
CA GLY A 25 46.89 9.52 -22.38
C GLY A 25 46.14 8.34 -23.01
N GLY A 26 46.28 8.15 -24.34
CA GLY A 26 45.72 6.98 -25.03
C GLY A 26 46.42 5.68 -24.64
N VAL A 27 45.61 4.67 -24.26
CA VAL A 27 45.96 3.24 -24.39
C VAL A 27 44.70 2.49 -24.79
N ALA A 28 44.73 1.88 -25.95
CA ALA A 28 43.67 1.01 -26.45
C ALA A 28 43.57 -0.24 -25.59
N SER A 29 42.42 -0.44 -24.95
CA SER A 29 42.11 -1.67 -24.24
C SER A 29 41.23 -2.58 -25.09
N PRO A 30 41.43 -3.90 -25.05
CA PRO A 30 40.71 -4.85 -25.92
C PRO A 30 39.23 -4.94 -25.55
N VAL A 31 38.39 -4.87 -26.57
CA VAL A 31 36.95 -5.08 -26.48
C VAL A 31 36.70 -6.55 -26.12
N LEU A 32 36.55 -6.81 -24.81
CA LEU A 32 36.02 -8.07 -24.35
C LEU A 32 34.49 -8.07 -24.56
N HIS A 33 34.05 -8.89 -25.50
CA HIS A 33 32.65 -9.29 -25.65
C HIS A 33 32.15 -9.85 -24.29
N ARG A 34 31.52 -9.02 -23.50
CA ARG A 34 30.76 -9.48 -22.32
C ARG A 34 29.47 -10.12 -22.82
N SER A 35 29.39 -11.44 -22.70
CA SER A 35 28.17 -12.22 -22.84
C SER A 35 27.07 -11.63 -21.96
N SER A 36 25.88 -11.47 -22.52
CA SER A 36 24.72 -10.74 -22.02
C SER A 36 23.94 -11.50 -20.94
N SER A 37 24.57 -11.81 -19.81
CA SER A 37 23.88 -12.09 -18.55
C SER A 37 24.38 -11.14 -17.47
N GLU A 38 23.99 -9.85 -17.58
CA GLU A 38 24.31 -8.88 -16.54
C GLU A 38 23.73 -9.34 -15.19
N PRO A 39 24.53 -9.46 -14.13
CA PRO A 39 24.06 -9.87 -12.80
C PRO A 39 22.85 -9.07 -12.27
N GLY A 40 22.73 -7.83 -12.75
CA GLY A 40 21.65 -6.92 -12.37
C GLY A 40 20.29 -7.22 -12.99
N VAL A 41 20.21 -7.83 -14.18
CA VAL A 41 18.94 -8.20 -14.83
C VAL A 41 18.27 -9.32 -14.04
N GLY A 42 19.02 -10.35 -13.67
CA GLY A 42 18.50 -11.47 -12.91
C GLY A 42 18.01 -11.10 -11.50
N PHE A 43 18.59 -10.07 -10.85
CA PHE A 43 18.10 -9.56 -9.56
C PHE A 43 16.75 -8.84 -9.73
N ALA A 44 16.68 -7.89 -10.67
CA ALA A 44 15.48 -7.08 -10.87
C ALA A 44 14.28 -7.95 -11.29
N TRP A 45 14.51 -8.98 -12.13
CA TRP A 45 13.45 -9.88 -12.59
C TRP A 45 12.90 -10.76 -11.46
N ARG A 46 13.76 -11.35 -10.62
CA ARG A 46 13.33 -12.12 -9.45
C ARG A 46 12.53 -11.28 -8.46
N LEU A 47 12.95 -10.03 -8.28
CA LEU A 47 12.25 -9.09 -7.43
C LEU A 47 10.90 -8.68 -8.02
N ALA A 48 10.80 -8.45 -9.34
CA ALA A 48 9.55 -8.18 -10.02
C ALA A 48 8.55 -9.35 -9.90
N LEU A 49 9.02 -10.59 -10.06
CA LEU A 49 8.22 -11.80 -9.85
C LEU A 49 7.74 -11.91 -8.40
N PHE A 50 8.60 -11.59 -7.44
CA PHE A 50 8.21 -11.59 -6.03
C PHE A 50 7.12 -10.54 -5.75
N TYR A 51 7.26 -9.30 -6.26
CA TYR A 51 6.20 -8.30 -6.13
C TYR A 51 4.92 -8.74 -6.85
N ALA A 52 5.03 -9.31 -8.03
CA ALA A 52 3.87 -9.83 -8.74
C ALA A 52 3.12 -10.89 -7.90
N ALA A 53 3.83 -11.87 -7.34
CA ALA A 53 3.24 -12.90 -6.48
C ALA A 53 2.55 -12.30 -5.24
N LEU A 54 3.22 -11.39 -4.53
CA LEU A 54 2.68 -10.72 -3.35
C LEU A 54 1.41 -9.91 -3.68
N PHE A 55 1.39 -9.25 -4.83
CA PHE A 55 0.28 -8.40 -5.23
C PHE A 55 -0.89 -9.18 -5.85
N VAL A 56 -0.67 -10.38 -6.38
CA VAL A 56 -1.77 -11.32 -6.68
C VAL A 56 -2.54 -11.62 -5.39
N ALA A 57 -1.83 -11.94 -4.30
CA ALA A 57 -2.47 -12.19 -3.01
C ALA A 57 -3.30 -10.99 -2.53
N LEU A 58 -2.77 -9.77 -2.64
CA LEU A 58 -3.48 -8.54 -2.31
C LEU A 58 -4.71 -8.32 -3.20
N GLY A 59 -4.60 -8.61 -4.51
CA GLY A 59 -5.70 -8.49 -5.47
C GLY A 59 -6.86 -9.44 -5.18
N VAL A 60 -6.56 -10.62 -4.63
CA VAL A 60 -7.59 -11.56 -4.15
C VAL A 60 -8.19 -11.08 -2.83
N GLN A 61 -7.33 -10.72 -1.87
CA GLN A 61 -7.74 -10.40 -0.50
C GLN A 61 -8.61 -9.15 -0.40
N LEU A 62 -8.18 -8.04 -0.99
CA LEU A 62 -8.84 -6.76 -0.76
C LEU A 62 -10.32 -6.77 -1.18
N PRO A 63 -10.69 -7.22 -2.40
CA PRO A 63 -12.09 -7.25 -2.79
C PRO A 63 -12.88 -8.42 -2.20
N PHE A 64 -12.26 -9.61 -2.09
CA PHE A 64 -13.01 -10.85 -1.94
C PHE A 64 -12.87 -11.56 -0.58
N LEU A 65 -11.96 -11.12 0.29
CA LEU A 65 -11.88 -11.65 1.65
C LEU A 65 -13.17 -11.40 2.45
N PRO A 66 -13.83 -10.22 2.37
CA PRO A 66 -15.12 -10.02 3.02
C PRO A 66 -16.20 -11.00 2.53
N VAL A 67 -16.20 -11.32 1.22
CA VAL A 67 -17.13 -12.28 0.62
C VAL A 67 -16.91 -13.69 1.19
N TRP A 68 -15.64 -14.09 1.37
CA TRP A 68 -15.30 -15.36 2.02
C TRP A 68 -15.76 -15.38 3.48
N LEU A 69 -15.51 -14.31 4.25
CA LEU A 69 -15.93 -14.22 5.65
C LEU A 69 -17.45 -14.34 5.79
N ALA A 70 -18.21 -13.67 4.93
CA ALA A 70 -19.67 -13.80 4.89
C ALA A 70 -20.12 -15.23 4.53
N ALA A 71 -19.45 -15.90 3.56
CA ALA A 71 -19.71 -17.30 3.20
C ALA A 71 -19.37 -18.28 4.33
N LYS A 72 -18.50 -17.91 5.29
CA LYS A 72 -18.20 -18.64 6.52
C LYS A 72 -19.23 -18.38 7.62
N GLY A 73 -20.26 -17.57 7.35
CA GLY A 73 -21.35 -17.25 8.30
C GLY A 73 -21.04 -16.13 9.29
N LEU A 74 -20.00 -15.31 9.04
CA LEU A 74 -19.76 -14.13 9.88
C LEU A 74 -20.74 -13.02 9.48
N ASP A 75 -21.32 -12.37 10.49
CA ASP A 75 -22.07 -11.15 10.31
C ASP A 75 -21.15 -9.94 10.00
N ALA A 76 -21.74 -8.81 9.64
CA ALA A 76 -20.97 -7.64 9.24
C ALA A 76 -20.10 -7.08 10.38
N ASP A 77 -20.58 -7.16 11.63
CA ASP A 77 -19.83 -6.70 12.81
C ASP A 77 -18.52 -7.51 12.93
N MET A 78 -18.62 -8.84 12.87
CA MET A 78 -17.46 -9.72 12.93
C MET A 78 -16.55 -9.59 11.73
N ILE A 79 -17.09 -9.37 10.51
CA ILE A 79 -16.29 -9.07 9.30
C ILE A 79 -15.46 -7.80 9.55
N GLY A 80 -16.08 -6.73 10.03
CA GLY A 80 -15.38 -5.49 10.36
C GLY A 80 -14.24 -5.69 11.37
N ILE A 81 -14.49 -6.46 12.44
CA ILE A 81 -13.49 -6.80 13.46
C ILE A 81 -12.33 -7.60 12.85
N VAL A 82 -12.62 -8.66 12.09
CA VAL A 82 -11.59 -9.51 11.47
C VAL A 82 -10.72 -8.69 10.50
N LEU A 83 -11.32 -7.81 9.70
CA LEU A 83 -10.60 -6.96 8.77
C LEU A 83 -9.78 -5.85 9.47
N ALA A 84 -10.10 -5.47 10.70
CA ALA A 84 -9.31 -4.56 11.52
C ALA A 84 -8.03 -5.21 12.08
N ILE A 85 -8.01 -6.53 12.26
CA ILE A 85 -6.90 -7.28 12.87
C ILE A 85 -5.55 -6.98 12.20
N PRO A 86 -5.39 -7.09 10.86
CA PRO A 86 -4.11 -6.82 10.22
C PRO A 86 -3.61 -5.38 10.45
N MET A 87 -4.53 -4.42 10.59
CA MET A 87 -4.20 -3.00 10.82
C MET A 87 -3.66 -2.75 12.22
N ILE A 88 -4.14 -3.50 13.22
CA ILE A 88 -3.62 -3.44 14.59
C ILE A 88 -2.31 -4.21 14.69
N VAL A 89 -2.28 -5.44 14.19
CA VAL A 89 -1.11 -6.33 14.27
C VAL A 89 0.12 -5.70 13.61
N ARG A 90 -0.04 -5.03 12.47
CA ARG A 90 1.08 -4.39 11.75
C ARG A 90 1.83 -3.35 12.57
N VAL A 91 1.16 -2.67 13.52
CA VAL A 91 1.79 -1.65 14.39
C VAL A 91 2.92 -2.26 15.23
N PHE A 92 2.79 -3.53 15.61
CA PHE A 92 3.78 -4.26 16.41
C PHE A 92 4.65 -5.17 15.54
N ALA A 93 4.06 -5.90 14.60
CA ALA A 93 4.74 -6.90 13.79
C ALA A 93 5.79 -6.28 12.85
N ILE A 94 5.47 -5.16 12.20
CA ILE A 94 6.40 -4.50 11.28
C ILE A 94 7.68 -4.03 12.00
N PRO A 95 7.61 -3.22 13.09
CA PRO A 95 8.82 -2.79 13.78
C PRO A 95 9.65 -3.95 14.36
N LEU A 96 8.99 -5.01 14.84
CA LEU A 96 9.68 -6.19 15.35
C LEU A 96 10.45 -6.91 14.26
N ALA A 97 9.80 -7.19 13.12
CA ALA A 97 10.38 -7.91 12.00
C ALA A 97 11.52 -7.11 11.34
N THR A 98 11.32 -5.81 11.10
CA THR A 98 12.32 -4.96 10.45
C THR A 98 13.54 -4.75 11.34
N ARG A 99 13.36 -4.45 12.64
CA ARG A 99 14.48 -4.32 13.59
C ARG A 99 15.29 -5.61 13.71
N ARG A 100 14.61 -6.76 13.70
CA ARG A 100 15.30 -8.05 13.76
C ARG A 100 16.07 -8.33 12.47
N ALA A 101 15.48 -8.02 11.31
CA ALA A 101 16.13 -8.13 10.02
C ALA A 101 17.37 -7.24 9.91
N ASP A 102 17.29 -5.99 10.39
CA ASP A 102 18.39 -5.04 10.37
C ASP A 102 19.52 -5.45 11.32
N ARG A 103 19.20 -5.88 12.55
CA ARG A 103 20.20 -6.33 13.54
C ARG A 103 21.05 -7.49 13.06
N HIS A 104 20.48 -8.39 12.27
CA HIS A 104 21.17 -9.58 11.77
C HIS A 104 21.62 -9.46 10.30
N ASP A 105 21.43 -8.27 9.67
CA ASP A 105 21.65 -8.04 8.23
C ASP A 105 20.98 -9.12 7.34
N ALA A 106 19.76 -9.53 7.71
CA ALA A 106 19.11 -10.73 7.22
C ALA A 106 17.76 -10.43 6.52
N LEU A 107 17.67 -9.33 5.73
CA LEU A 107 16.43 -8.93 5.06
C LEU A 107 15.80 -10.06 4.23
N ARG A 108 16.60 -10.77 3.43
CA ARG A 108 16.11 -11.90 2.63
C ARG A 108 15.52 -12.99 3.51
N MET A 109 16.22 -13.38 4.56
CA MET A 109 15.76 -14.44 5.48
C MET A 109 14.47 -14.02 6.19
N ALA A 110 14.38 -12.75 6.61
CA ALA A 110 13.17 -12.20 7.22
C ALA A 110 11.97 -12.25 6.27
N ILE A 111 12.16 -11.94 4.98
CA ILE A 111 11.12 -12.06 3.95
C ILE A 111 10.68 -13.53 3.79
N VAL A 112 11.62 -14.46 3.72
CA VAL A 112 11.33 -15.90 3.58
C VAL A 112 10.55 -16.41 4.79
N ILE A 113 10.99 -16.10 6.02
CA ILE A 113 10.30 -16.51 7.25
C ILE A 113 8.89 -15.91 7.29
N ALA A 114 8.74 -14.64 6.95
CA ALA A 114 7.44 -13.97 6.91
C ALA A 114 6.52 -14.60 5.85
N ALA A 115 7.03 -14.90 4.65
CA ALA A 115 6.24 -15.51 3.58
C ALA A 115 5.83 -16.94 3.91
N VAL A 116 6.74 -17.77 4.44
CA VAL A 116 6.41 -19.14 4.89
C VAL A 116 5.44 -19.11 6.07
N GLY A 117 5.66 -18.22 7.04
CA GLY A 117 4.73 -18.04 8.15
C GLY A 117 3.33 -17.59 7.70
N ALA A 118 3.23 -16.77 6.64
CA ALA A 118 1.97 -16.41 6.03
C ALA A 118 1.26 -17.59 5.36
N VAL A 119 1.99 -18.51 4.70
CA VAL A 119 1.41 -19.75 4.15
C VAL A 119 0.78 -20.57 5.26
N VAL A 120 1.52 -20.81 6.36
CA VAL A 120 1.01 -21.55 7.52
C VAL A 120 -0.19 -20.82 8.12
N GLY A 121 -0.09 -19.49 8.27
CA GLY A 121 -1.17 -18.66 8.84
C GLY A 121 -2.46 -18.75 8.02
N TYR A 122 -2.40 -18.54 6.71
CA TYR A 122 -3.60 -18.66 5.86
C TYR A 122 -4.07 -20.11 5.72
N GLY A 123 -3.18 -21.10 5.81
CA GLY A 123 -3.55 -22.50 5.94
C GLY A 123 -4.38 -22.77 7.21
N VAL A 124 -3.99 -22.19 8.36
CA VAL A 124 -4.78 -22.27 9.60
C VAL A 124 -6.11 -21.54 9.44
N VAL A 125 -6.13 -20.36 8.81
CA VAL A 125 -7.38 -19.61 8.53
C VAL A 125 -8.34 -20.44 7.68
N SER A 126 -7.86 -21.15 6.65
CA SER A 126 -8.72 -21.96 5.78
C SER A 126 -9.45 -23.10 6.52
N LEU A 127 -8.82 -23.64 7.56
CA LEU A 127 -9.35 -24.73 8.39
C LEU A 127 -10.22 -24.22 9.55
N ALA A 128 -10.10 -22.95 9.91
CA ALA A 128 -10.81 -22.37 11.05
C ALA A 128 -12.33 -22.34 10.81
N GLN A 129 -13.09 -22.63 11.88
CA GLN A 129 -14.55 -22.59 11.89
C GLN A 129 -15.04 -21.67 13.01
N GLY A 130 -16.08 -20.87 12.71
CA GLY A 130 -16.64 -19.90 13.64
C GLY A 130 -15.79 -18.65 13.81
N ALA A 131 -16.44 -17.56 14.23
CA ALA A 131 -15.85 -16.22 14.21
C ALA A 131 -14.60 -16.10 15.10
N ALA A 132 -14.61 -16.66 16.31
CA ALA A 132 -13.47 -16.58 17.23
C ALA A 132 -12.23 -17.31 16.70
N ALA A 133 -12.40 -18.53 16.17
CA ALA A 133 -11.28 -19.31 15.60
C ALA A 133 -10.70 -18.61 14.36
N ILE A 134 -11.56 -18.08 13.47
CA ILE A 134 -11.15 -17.31 12.31
C ILE A 134 -10.38 -16.06 12.75
N ALA A 135 -10.89 -15.28 13.70
CA ALA A 135 -10.21 -14.09 14.21
C ALA A 135 -8.82 -14.42 14.79
N MET A 136 -8.71 -15.46 15.62
CA MET A 136 -7.43 -15.89 16.19
C MET A 136 -6.44 -16.36 15.11
N ALA A 137 -6.91 -17.12 14.11
CA ALA A 137 -6.11 -17.53 12.96
C ALA A 137 -5.63 -16.32 12.14
N PHE A 138 -6.49 -15.29 11.99
CA PHE A 138 -6.14 -14.05 11.32
C PHE A 138 -5.09 -13.23 12.09
N VAL A 139 -5.12 -13.20 13.42
CA VAL A 139 -4.06 -12.59 14.23
C VAL A 139 -2.72 -13.27 13.88
N PHE A 140 -2.70 -14.60 13.93
CA PHE A 140 -1.49 -15.37 13.62
C PHE A 140 -1.00 -15.12 12.17
N ALA A 141 -1.87 -15.22 11.17
CA ALA A 141 -1.53 -14.95 9.78
C ALA A 141 -0.98 -13.52 9.59
N SER A 142 -1.59 -12.52 10.25
CA SER A 142 -1.23 -11.12 10.15
C SER A 142 0.15 -10.79 10.71
N VAL A 143 0.61 -11.51 11.76
CA VAL A 143 1.96 -11.35 12.32
C VAL A 143 3.03 -11.59 11.28
N PHE A 144 2.81 -12.56 10.39
CA PHE A 144 3.76 -12.91 9.35
C PHE A 144 3.50 -12.16 8.04
N TYR A 145 2.25 -11.97 7.66
CA TYR A 145 1.90 -11.35 6.39
C TYR A 145 2.20 -9.85 6.33
N THR A 146 1.89 -9.11 7.39
CA THR A 146 1.99 -7.64 7.37
C THR A 146 3.41 -7.09 7.22
N PRO A 147 4.49 -7.74 7.70
CA PRO A 147 5.85 -7.27 7.49
C PRO A 147 6.43 -7.54 6.10
N ILE A 148 5.81 -8.41 5.28
CA ILE A 148 6.39 -8.82 3.99
C ILE A 148 6.65 -7.60 3.10
N MET A 149 5.68 -6.68 2.98
CA MET A 149 5.80 -5.51 2.11
C MET A 149 6.94 -4.57 2.54
N PRO A 150 7.00 -4.05 3.77
CA PRO A 150 8.10 -3.17 4.18
C PRO A 150 9.47 -3.85 4.16
N LEU A 151 9.56 -5.14 4.45
CA LEU A 151 10.81 -5.90 4.29
C LEU A 151 11.22 -6.00 2.81
N ALA A 152 10.26 -6.25 1.92
CA ALA A 152 10.49 -6.30 0.48
C ALA A 152 10.94 -4.95 -0.09
N ASP A 153 10.32 -3.86 0.36
CA ASP A 153 10.70 -2.52 -0.07
C ASP A 153 12.13 -2.16 0.41
N ALA A 154 12.48 -2.49 1.65
CA ALA A 154 13.83 -2.31 2.16
C ALA A 154 14.87 -3.14 1.37
N TYR A 155 14.55 -4.42 1.08
CA TYR A 155 15.38 -5.29 0.25
C TYR A 155 15.53 -4.74 -1.17
N ALA A 156 14.44 -4.29 -1.77
CA ALA A 156 14.41 -3.75 -3.13
C ALA A 156 15.26 -2.48 -3.26
N LEU A 157 15.03 -1.51 -2.37
CA LEU A 157 15.78 -0.24 -2.37
C LEU A 157 17.28 -0.48 -2.19
N ARG A 158 17.65 -1.37 -1.27
CA ARG A 158 19.06 -1.72 -1.04
C ARG A 158 19.68 -2.44 -2.24
N GLY A 159 18.97 -3.43 -2.80
CA GLY A 159 19.50 -4.22 -3.91
C GLY A 159 19.56 -3.46 -5.22
N LEU A 160 18.50 -2.74 -5.59
CA LEU A 160 18.45 -1.94 -6.80
C LEU A 160 19.37 -0.72 -6.72
N GLY A 161 19.50 -0.09 -5.56
CA GLY A 161 20.43 1.03 -5.35
C GLY A 161 21.88 0.63 -5.63
N ARG A 162 22.31 -0.57 -5.23
CA ARG A 162 23.65 -1.11 -5.55
C ARG A 162 23.87 -1.36 -7.05
N LEU A 163 22.79 -1.58 -7.77
CA LEU A 163 22.82 -1.86 -9.20
C LEU A 163 22.56 -0.62 -10.07
N GLY A 164 22.40 0.56 -9.44
CA GLY A 164 22.04 1.80 -10.15
C GLY A 164 20.69 1.73 -10.87
N ARG A 165 19.76 0.86 -10.43
CA ARG A 165 18.46 0.66 -11.05
C ARG A 165 17.33 1.35 -10.30
N ALA A 166 16.37 1.89 -11.04
CA ALA A 166 15.18 2.51 -10.46
C ALA A 166 14.24 1.47 -9.86
N TYR A 167 13.65 1.80 -8.69
CA TYR A 167 12.68 0.97 -7.98
C TYR A 167 11.32 0.88 -8.69
N GLY A 168 10.84 2.02 -9.24
CA GLY A 168 9.50 2.15 -9.80
C GLY A 168 9.13 1.09 -10.85
N PRO A 169 9.96 0.86 -11.90
CA PRO A 169 9.67 -0.14 -12.93
C PRO A 169 9.52 -1.56 -12.40
N VAL A 170 10.27 -1.92 -11.35
CA VAL A 170 10.17 -3.24 -10.72
C VAL A 170 8.88 -3.36 -9.89
N ARG A 171 8.55 -2.31 -9.15
CA ARG A 171 7.36 -2.25 -8.30
C ARG A 171 6.04 -2.22 -9.09
N MET A 172 6.08 -1.66 -10.30
CA MET A 172 4.92 -1.58 -11.22
C MET A 172 4.35 -2.96 -11.58
N TRP A 173 5.19 -4.01 -11.65
CA TRP A 173 4.72 -5.39 -11.85
C TRP A 173 3.77 -5.86 -10.75
N GLY A 174 3.92 -5.35 -9.53
CA GLY A 174 2.95 -5.57 -8.45
C GLY A 174 1.57 -5.01 -8.80
N SER A 175 1.48 -3.76 -9.26
CA SER A 175 0.18 -3.15 -9.61
C SER A 175 -0.53 -3.90 -10.75
N ALA A 176 0.21 -4.31 -11.78
CA ALA A 176 -0.34 -5.14 -12.86
C ALA A 176 -0.84 -6.50 -12.33
N ALA A 177 -0.07 -7.12 -11.44
CA ALA A 177 -0.41 -8.40 -10.82
C ALA A 177 -1.61 -8.29 -9.85
N PHE A 178 -1.77 -7.16 -9.15
CA PHE A 178 -2.96 -6.87 -8.36
C PHE A 178 -4.23 -6.93 -9.23
N ILE A 179 -4.22 -6.26 -10.37
CA ILE A 179 -5.34 -6.27 -11.33
C ILE A 179 -5.60 -7.70 -11.79
N GLY A 180 -4.56 -8.44 -12.20
CA GLY A 180 -4.68 -9.84 -12.62
C GLY A 180 -5.23 -10.75 -11.51
N GLY A 181 -4.77 -10.58 -10.27
CA GLY A 181 -5.25 -11.32 -9.10
C GLY A 181 -6.72 -11.03 -8.79
N SER A 182 -7.13 -9.74 -8.84
CA SER A 182 -8.54 -9.35 -8.67
C SER A 182 -9.43 -9.96 -9.73
N PHE A 183 -9.07 -9.87 -11.02
CA PHE A 183 -9.85 -10.46 -12.11
C PHE A 183 -9.90 -11.99 -12.00
N GLY A 184 -8.78 -12.65 -11.73
CA GLY A 184 -8.74 -14.09 -11.56
C GLY A 184 -9.65 -14.56 -10.42
N ALA A 185 -9.63 -13.87 -9.28
CA ALA A 185 -10.51 -14.17 -8.16
C ALA A 185 -11.98 -13.88 -8.48
N GLY A 186 -12.27 -12.79 -9.19
CA GLY A 186 -13.63 -12.43 -9.61
C GLY A 186 -14.24 -13.52 -10.51
N VAL A 187 -13.55 -13.90 -11.58
CA VAL A 187 -14.01 -14.96 -12.51
C VAL A 187 -14.17 -16.31 -11.78
N LEU A 188 -13.24 -16.64 -10.87
CA LEU A 188 -13.35 -17.89 -10.11
C LEU A 188 -14.53 -17.84 -9.12
N LEU A 189 -14.86 -16.69 -8.56
CA LEU A 189 -16.03 -16.53 -7.69
C LEU A 189 -17.35 -16.83 -8.42
N ASP A 190 -17.42 -16.63 -9.73
CA ASP A 190 -18.61 -16.90 -10.52
C ASP A 190 -18.82 -18.40 -10.83
N VAL A 191 -17.75 -19.21 -10.76
CA VAL A 191 -17.78 -20.64 -11.08
C VAL A 191 -17.46 -21.55 -9.88
N THR A 192 -17.08 -20.98 -8.73
CA THR A 192 -16.76 -21.76 -7.51
C THR A 192 -17.57 -21.23 -6.30
N ALA A 193 -17.62 -22.02 -5.24
CA ALA A 193 -18.27 -21.57 -4.01
C ALA A 193 -17.43 -20.48 -3.32
N ALA A 194 -18.08 -19.42 -2.84
CA ALA A 194 -17.40 -18.31 -2.15
C ALA A 194 -16.56 -18.76 -0.94
N ARG A 195 -16.94 -19.86 -0.27
CA ARG A 195 -16.18 -20.48 0.83
C ARG A 195 -14.82 -21.02 0.41
N ASP A 196 -14.61 -21.27 -0.89
CA ASP A 196 -13.36 -21.84 -1.42
C ASP A 196 -12.34 -20.76 -1.84
N LEU A 197 -12.75 -19.47 -1.85
CA LEU A 197 -11.88 -18.34 -2.19
C LEU A 197 -10.61 -18.27 -1.33
N ILE A 198 -10.65 -18.76 -0.09
CA ILE A 198 -9.48 -18.78 0.80
C ILE A 198 -8.32 -19.58 0.20
N TRP A 199 -8.60 -20.61 -0.58
CA TRP A 199 -7.57 -21.41 -1.22
C TRP A 199 -6.79 -20.66 -2.29
N LEU A 200 -7.41 -19.62 -2.92
CA LEU A 200 -6.68 -18.71 -3.80
C LEU A 200 -5.67 -17.88 -3.02
N ILE A 201 -6.04 -17.45 -1.81
CA ILE A 201 -5.16 -16.69 -0.92
C ILE A 201 -4.00 -17.58 -0.46
N VAL A 202 -4.29 -18.84 -0.07
CA VAL A 202 -3.27 -19.84 0.30
C VAL A 202 -2.34 -20.12 -0.88
N ALA A 203 -2.88 -20.36 -2.07
CA ALA A 203 -2.07 -20.59 -3.28
C ALA A 203 -1.17 -19.38 -3.61
N ALA A 204 -1.72 -18.16 -3.55
CA ALA A 204 -0.95 -16.93 -3.76
C ALA A 204 0.14 -16.73 -2.67
N ALA A 205 -0.14 -17.12 -1.42
CA ALA A 205 0.87 -17.10 -0.35
C ALA A 205 1.99 -18.12 -0.62
N VAL A 206 1.67 -19.32 -1.12
CA VAL A 206 2.66 -20.35 -1.52
C VAL A 206 3.53 -19.82 -2.68
N ILE A 207 2.92 -19.22 -3.69
CA ILE A 207 3.65 -18.61 -4.82
C ILE A 207 4.56 -17.48 -4.30
N THR A 208 4.08 -16.65 -3.38
CA THR A 208 4.88 -15.59 -2.75
C THR A 208 6.06 -16.16 -1.96
N ALA A 209 5.86 -17.22 -1.18
CA ALA A 209 6.93 -17.87 -0.42
C ALA A 209 7.97 -18.53 -1.36
N THR A 210 7.53 -19.17 -2.43
CA THR A 210 8.42 -19.72 -3.46
C THR A 210 9.25 -18.63 -4.14
N ALA A 211 8.61 -17.51 -4.51
CA ALA A 211 9.31 -16.35 -5.08
C ALA A 211 10.28 -15.71 -4.07
N ALA A 212 9.94 -15.68 -2.77
CA ALA A 212 10.82 -15.20 -1.71
C ALA A 212 12.08 -16.06 -1.59
N CYS A 213 11.96 -17.39 -1.67
CA CYS A 213 13.10 -18.31 -1.68
C CYS A 213 14.02 -18.08 -2.88
N ALA A 214 13.48 -17.65 -4.02
CA ALA A 214 14.23 -17.34 -5.23
C ALA A 214 14.96 -16.00 -5.19
N LEU A 215 14.73 -15.12 -4.20
CA LEU A 215 15.45 -13.86 -4.03
C LEU A 215 16.95 -14.13 -3.77
N LYS A 216 17.81 -13.27 -4.35
CA LYS A 216 19.27 -13.40 -4.15
C LYS A 216 19.68 -12.81 -2.80
N PRO A 217 20.68 -13.41 -2.10
CA PRO A 217 21.25 -12.76 -0.93
C PRO A 217 21.80 -11.37 -1.29
N LEU A 218 21.56 -10.38 -0.42
CA LEU A 218 22.28 -9.10 -0.49
C LEU A 218 23.65 -9.31 0.16
N GLY A 219 24.72 -8.84 -0.46
CA GLY A 219 26.04 -8.79 0.16
C GLY A 219 26.03 -7.94 1.44
N PRO A 220 27.11 -7.98 2.27
CA PRO A 220 27.20 -7.25 3.52
C PRO A 220 26.80 -5.78 3.39
N HIS A 221 26.18 -5.23 4.44
CA HIS A 221 25.82 -3.83 4.48
C HIS A 221 27.10 -2.97 4.61
N LEU A 222 27.51 -2.31 3.53
CA LEU A 222 28.64 -1.38 3.51
C LEU A 222 28.24 0.05 3.96
N GLY A 223 27.06 0.20 4.55
CA GLY A 223 26.53 1.48 5.00
C GLY A 223 26.76 1.68 6.49
N SER A 224 27.05 2.93 6.86
CA SER A 224 27.19 3.39 8.25
C SER A 224 26.02 2.90 9.10
N ALA A 225 26.33 2.42 10.32
CA ALA A 225 25.34 2.14 11.34
C ALA A 225 24.28 3.26 11.40
N PRO A 226 23.03 2.96 11.76
CA PRO A 226 22.04 3.99 11.96
C PRO A 226 22.65 4.99 12.96
N GLN A 227 23.02 6.17 12.47
CA GLN A 227 23.40 7.23 13.39
C GLN A 227 22.12 7.53 14.19
N ALA A 228 22.07 7.00 15.38
CA ALA A 228 21.17 7.42 16.45
C ALA A 228 21.52 8.86 16.82
N GLY A 229 21.35 9.76 15.87
CA GLY A 229 21.43 11.19 16.11
C GLY A 229 20.20 11.56 16.94
N SER A 230 20.42 12.03 18.14
CA SER A 230 19.47 12.54 19.11
C SER A 230 18.75 13.84 18.69
N SER A 231 18.66 14.13 17.42
CA SER A 231 17.76 15.16 16.91
C SER A 231 16.34 14.67 17.15
N SER A 232 15.74 15.29 18.14
CA SER A 232 14.56 14.86 18.89
C SER A 232 13.40 14.43 17.97
N ALA A 233 13.16 13.13 17.86
CA ALA A 233 11.91 12.56 17.31
C ALA A 233 10.67 13.19 17.97
N ARG A 234 10.81 13.70 19.21
CA ARG A 234 9.80 14.52 19.91
C ARG A 234 9.46 15.80 19.19
N GLY A 235 10.35 16.38 18.37
CA GLY A 235 10.06 17.60 17.60
C GLY A 235 8.99 17.38 16.54
N VAL A 236 9.04 16.26 15.82
CA VAL A 236 8.05 15.91 14.78
C VAL A 236 6.67 15.70 15.41
N TRP A 237 6.61 14.97 16.53
CA TRP A 237 5.36 14.68 17.23
C TRP A 237 4.75 15.90 17.95
N ARG A 238 5.50 16.99 18.12
CA ARG A 238 5.04 18.24 18.72
C ARG A 238 4.70 19.31 17.69
N ASP A 239 4.99 19.09 16.41
CA ASP A 239 4.64 20.02 15.35
C ASP A 239 3.14 19.97 15.07
N PRO A 240 2.37 21.02 15.38
CA PRO A 240 0.92 21.03 15.16
C PRO A 240 0.53 20.91 13.69
N ALA A 241 1.37 21.40 12.76
CA ALA A 241 1.11 21.27 11.33
C ALA A 241 1.27 19.80 10.88
N PHE A 242 2.30 19.10 11.37
CA PHE A 242 2.46 17.67 11.13
C PHE A 242 1.29 16.85 11.71
N LEU A 243 0.86 17.13 12.93
CA LEU A 243 -0.27 16.46 13.56
C LEU A 243 -1.57 16.66 12.78
N ALA A 244 -1.82 17.89 12.31
CA ALA A 244 -2.99 18.19 11.49
C ALA A 244 -2.95 17.47 10.14
N VAL A 245 -1.78 17.36 9.49
CA VAL A 245 -1.60 16.57 8.25
C VAL A 245 -1.80 15.08 8.50
N ALA A 246 -1.22 14.55 9.58
CA ALA A 246 -1.37 13.14 9.94
C ALA A 246 -2.84 12.79 10.24
N ALA A 247 -3.54 13.65 10.97
CA ALA A 247 -4.98 13.51 11.23
C ALA A 247 -5.79 13.58 9.93
N ALA A 248 -5.53 14.58 9.07
CA ALA A 248 -6.22 14.72 7.79
C ALA A 248 -6.07 13.47 6.92
N ALA A 249 -4.83 13.03 6.68
CA ALA A 249 -4.56 11.86 5.87
C ALA A 249 -5.18 10.59 6.47
N SER A 250 -5.10 10.44 7.80
CA SER A 250 -5.65 9.27 8.50
C SER A 250 -7.16 9.20 8.39
N LEU A 251 -7.88 10.30 8.60
CA LEU A 251 -9.34 10.34 8.50
C LEU A 251 -9.82 10.13 7.06
N ILE A 252 -9.17 10.78 6.08
CA ILE A 252 -9.52 10.60 4.67
C ILE A 252 -9.30 9.14 4.23
N GLN A 253 -8.18 8.53 4.58
CA GLN A 253 -7.92 7.14 4.20
C GLN A 253 -8.77 6.15 5.00
N ALA A 254 -9.01 6.38 6.29
CA ALA A 254 -9.89 5.56 7.10
C ALA A 254 -11.35 5.59 6.62
N SER A 255 -11.78 6.65 5.94
CA SER A 255 -13.10 6.72 5.30
C SER A 255 -13.34 5.66 4.20
N HIS A 256 -12.32 4.93 3.79
CA HIS A 256 -12.46 3.81 2.85
C HIS A 256 -12.94 2.51 3.53
N ALA A 257 -13.15 2.49 4.85
CA ALA A 257 -13.40 1.26 5.59
C ALA A 257 -14.66 0.52 5.12
N VAL A 258 -15.79 1.21 4.93
CA VAL A 258 -17.03 0.58 4.41
C VAL A 258 -16.79 0.03 3.00
N PHE A 259 -16.08 0.75 2.15
CA PHE A 259 -15.75 0.30 0.81
C PHE A 259 -14.89 -0.98 0.82
N TYR A 260 -13.83 -1.02 1.62
CA TYR A 260 -12.94 -2.18 1.71
C TYR A 260 -13.62 -3.40 2.36
N GLY A 261 -14.55 -3.18 3.28
CA GLY A 261 -15.23 -4.26 3.98
C GLY A 261 -16.46 -4.78 3.26
N PHE A 262 -17.18 -3.94 2.53
CA PHE A 262 -18.55 -4.27 2.16
C PHE A 262 -18.89 -4.02 0.68
N SER A 263 -18.10 -3.27 -0.10
CA SER A 263 -18.45 -2.96 -1.49
C SER A 263 -18.68 -4.20 -2.37
N ALA A 264 -17.86 -5.24 -2.21
CA ALA A 264 -18.02 -6.47 -2.99
C ALA A 264 -19.29 -7.26 -2.57
N LEU A 265 -19.67 -7.19 -1.30
CA LEU A 265 -20.91 -7.77 -0.80
C LEU A 265 -22.14 -7.02 -1.34
N ASP A 266 -22.13 -5.68 -1.28
CA ASP A 266 -23.20 -4.83 -1.81
C ASP A 266 -23.41 -5.06 -3.30
N TRP A 267 -22.34 -4.99 -4.08
CA TRP A 267 -22.39 -5.14 -5.52
C TRP A 267 -22.83 -6.53 -5.94
N ARG A 268 -22.39 -7.56 -5.20
CA ARG A 268 -22.87 -8.92 -5.43
C ARG A 268 -24.35 -9.08 -5.10
N ALA A 269 -24.83 -8.49 -4.02
CA ALA A 269 -26.24 -8.45 -3.66
C ALA A 269 -27.08 -7.68 -4.71
N ALA A 270 -26.50 -6.64 -5.33
CA ALA A 270 -27.09 -5.90 -6.44
C ALA A 270 -27.02 -6.64 -7.80
N GLY A 271 -26.48 -7.87 -7.83
CA GLY A 271 -26.45 -8.72 -9.03
C GLY A 271 -25.21 -8.54 -9.93
N LEU A 272 -24.17 -7.82 -9.49
CA LEU A 272 -22.91 -7.75 -10.24
C LEU A 272 -22.16 -9.08 -10.08
N ASP A 273 -21.61 -9.57 -11.19
CA ASP A 273 -20.73 -10.73 -11.20
C ASP A 273 -19.34 -10.38 -10.62
N GLY A 274 -18.55 -11.39 -10.34
CA GLY A 274 -17.23 -11.23 -9.76
C GLY A 274 -16.26 -10.51 -10.68
N ALA A 275 -16.40 -10.66 -11.99
CA ALA A 275 -15.58 -9.98 -12.99
C ALA A 275 -15.88 -8.46 -13.01
N ALA A 276 -17.15 -8.06 -12.92
CA ALA A 276 -17.55 -6.66 -12.83
C ALA A 276 -17.03 -6.01 -11.52
N ILE A 277 -17.14 -6.72 -10.39
CA ILE A 277 -16.59 -6.27 -9.11
C ILE A 277 -15.08 -6.06 -9.22
N ALA A 278 -14.36 -7.02 -9.79
CA ALA A 278 -12.92 -6.90 -10.02
C ALA A 278 -12.56 -5.73 -10.93
N ALA A 279 -13.34 -5.49 -12.00
CA ALA A 279 -13.14 -4.37 -12.90
C ALA A 279 -13.28 -3.01 -12.18
N LEU A 280 -14.28 -2.86 -11.32
CA LEU A 280 -14.49 -1.65 -10.53
C LEU A 280 -13.32 -1.38 -9.57
N TRP A 281 -12.79 -2.40 -8.92
CA TRP A 281 -11.60 -2.27 -8.07
C TRP A 281 -10.34 -1.93 -8.90
N ALA A 282 -10.14 -2.62 -10.02
CA ALA A 282 -9.03 -2.38 -10.93
C ALA A 282 -9.05 -0.97 -11.51
N LEU A 283 -10.23 -0.43 -11.83
CA LEU A 283 -10.40 0.92 -12.34
C LEU A 283 -9.95 1.98 -11.34
N GLY A 284 -10.27 1.79 -10.05
CA GLY A 284 -9.78 2.67 -8.98
C GLY A 284 -8.26 2.70 -8.90
N VAL A 285 -7.62 1.53 -8.95
CA VAL A 285 -6.15 1.40 -8.95
C VAL A 285 -5.54 1.99 -10.23
N ALA A 286 -6.16 1.77 -11.39
CA ALA A 286 -5.69 2.34 -12.65
C ALA A 286 -5.73 3.88 -12.63
N ALA A 287 -6.80 4.47 -12.13
CA ALA A 287 -6.92 5.92 -11.96
C ALA A 287 -5.85 6.48 -11.00
N GLU A 288 -5.53 5.76 -9.91
CA GLU A 288 -4.45 6.12 -8.99
C GLU A 288 -3.08 6.09 -9.69
N ILE A 289 -2.80 5.06 -10.48
CA ILE A 289 -1.55 4.95 -11.26
C ILE A 289 -1.41 6.15 -12.21
N VAL A 290 -2.48 6.55 -12.89
CA VAL A 290 -2.48 7.73 -13.77
C VAL A 290 -2.17 8.99 -12.97
N LEU A 291 -2.82 9.20 -11.82
CA LEU A 291 -2.54 10.35 -10.96
C LEU A 291 -1.07 10.38 -10.53
N PHE A 292 -0.51 9.26 -10.10
CA PHE A 292 0.89 9.19 -9.69
C PHE A 292 1.84 9.47 -10.85
N ALA A 293 1.55 8.97 -12.05
CA ALA A 293 2.37 9.22 -13.24
C ALA A 293 2.43 10.70 -13.65
N ILE A 294 1.34 11.44 -13.44
CA ILE A 294 1.28 12.87 -13.80
C ILE A 294 1.63 13.81 -12.64
N SER A 295 1.64 13.31 -11.40
CA SER A 295 1.79 14.13 -10.18
C SER A 295 3.06 14.96 -10.15
N GLY A 296 4.17 14.45 -10.69
CA GLY A 296 5.45 15.17 -10.80
C GLY A 296 5.41 16.41 -11.71
N ARG A 297 4.37 16.53 -12.56
CA ARG A 297 4.17 17.68 -13.45
C ARG A 297 3.20 18.72 -12.87
N LEU A 298 2.55 18.40 -11.77
CA LEU A 298 1.52 19.25 -11.15
C LEU A 298 2.13 19.99 -9.96
N PRO A 299 2.31 21.34 -10.03
CA PRO A 299 2.88 22.13 -8.94
C PRO A 299 1.82 22.40 -7.85
N ILE A 300 1.19 21.34 -7.32
CA ILE A 300 0.14 21.45 -6.32
C ILE A 300 0.74 21.39 -4.92
N ALA A 301 0.31 22.29 -4.03
CA ALA A 301 0.74 22.27 -2.63
C ALA A 301 0.24 20.99 -1.91
N PRO A 302 1.03 20.40 -1.00
CA PRO A 302 0.66 19.18 -0.27
C PRO A 302 -0.68 19.28 0.47
N THR A 303 -0.94 20.41 1.13
CA THR A 303 -2.20 20.65 1.85
C THR A 303 -3.39 20.80 0.90
N THR A 304 -3.18 21.31 -0.31
CA THR A 304 -4.22 21.34 -1.37
C THR A 304 -4.55 19.93 -1.86
N LEU A 305 -3.55 19.06 -2.01
CA LEU A 305 -3.78 17.65 -2.37
C LEU A 305 -4.62 16.92 -1.30
N LEU A 306 -4.39 17.20 -0.01
CA LEU A 306 -5.23 16.67 1.07
C LEU A 306 -6.68 17.18 0.97
N LEU A 307 -6.90 18.44 0.65
CA LEU A 307 -8.24 19.02 0.47
C LEU A 307 -8.95 18.41 -0.75
N VAL A 308 -8.25 18.24 -1.86
CA VAL A 308 -8.77 17.56 -3.06
C VAL A 308 -9.11 16.10 -2.73
N GLY A 309 -8.26 15.43 -1.94
CA GLY A 309 -8.51 14.07 -1.46
C GLY A 309 -9.76 13.97 -0.60
N ALA A 310 -9.94 14.91 0.34
CA ALA A 310 -11.13 14.99 1.19
C ALA A 310 -12.39 15.24 0.36
N ALA A 311 -12.36 16.20 -0.56
CA ALA A 311 -13.49 16.51 -1.44
C ALA A 311 -13.87 15.30 -2.33
N GLY A 312 -12.88 14.65 -2.93
CA GLY A 312 -13.10 13.42 -3.72
C GLY A 312 -13.72 12.30 -2.91
N ALA A 313 -13.28 12.12 -1.65
CA ALA A 313 -13.85 11.13 -0.74
C ALA A 313 -15.29 11.48 -0.34
N VAL A 314 -15.58 12.75 0.01
CA VAL A 314 -16.94 13.19 0.37
C VAL A 314 -17.91 12.98 -0.80
N ILE A 315 -17.54 13.36 -2.02
CA ILE A 315 -18.36 13.18 -3.21
C ILE A 315 -18.59 11.68 -3.45
N ARG A 316 -17.51 10.87 -3.41
CA ARG A 316 -17.57 9.44 -3.66
C ARG A 316 -18.47 8.71 -2.67
N TRP A 317 -18.23 8.90 -1.37
CA TRP A 317 -18.99 8.24 -0.33
C TRP A 317 -20.40 8.80 -0.18
N GLY A 318 -20.59 10.11 -0.40
CA GLY A 318 -21.91 10.71 -0.44
C GLY A 318 -22.76 10.11 -1.55
N ALA A 319 -22.22 9.95 -2.77
CA ALA A 319 -22.91 9.29 -3.86
C ALA A 319 -23.19 7.81 -3.58
N MET A 320 -22.19 7.07 -3.03
CA MET A 320 -22.34 5.65 -2.69
C MET A 320 -23.39 5.40 -1.62
N ALA A 321 -23.67 6.35 -0.73
CA ALA A 321 -24.69 6.21 0.31
C ALA A 321 -26.14 6.16 -0.23
N PHE A 322 -26.37 6.58 -1.46
CA PHE A 322 -27.69 6.60 -2.10
C PHE A 322 -27.89 5.50 -3.14
N ASP A 323 -27.16 4.40 -3.02
CA ASP A 323 -27.24 3.23 -3.92
C ASP A 323 -27.25 3.62 -5.41
N PRO A 324 -26.17 4.24 -5.91
CA PRO A 324 -26.14 4.75 -7.27
C PRO A 324 -26.32 3.63 -8.30
N PRO A 325 -27.02 3.87 -9.42
CA PRO A 325 -27.16 2.88 -10.47
C PRO A 325 -25.80 2.44 -11.00
N ALA A 326 -25.69 1.18 -11.44
CA ALA A 326 -24.43 0.54 -11.82
C ALA A 326 -23.60 1.36 -12.82
N ILE A 327 -24.25 2.13 -13.71
CA ILE A 327 -23.56 3.01 -14.68
C ILE A 327 -22.74 4.12 -14.02
N LEU A 328 -23.06 4.53 -12.81
CA LEU A 328 -22.32 5.54 -12.05
C LEU A 328 -21.16 4.94 -11.23
N LEU A 329 -21.11 3.63 -11.03
CA LEU A 329 -20.03 3.00 -10.26
C LEU A 329 -18.65 3.24 -10.90
N PRO A 330 -18.42 3.09 -12.22
CA PRO A 330 -17.11 3.33 -12.82
C PRO A 330 -16.56 4.75 -12.56
N PRO A 331 -17.28 5.85 -12.85
CA PRO A 331 -16.76 7.20 -12.54
C PRO A 331 -16.54 7.41 -11.04
N LEU A 332 -17.37 6.85 -10.16
CA LEU A 332 -17.15 6.90 -8.71
C LEU A 332 -15.89 6.15 -8.28
N GLN A 333 -15.55 5.04 -8.95
CA GLN A 333 -14.31 4.33 -8.67
C GLN A 333 -13.07 5.13 -9.13
N CYS A 334 -13.15 5.90 -10.22
CA CYS A 334 -12.06 6.79 -10.62
C CYS A 334 -11.73 7.85 -9.55
N LEU A 335 -12.69 8.25 -8.72
CA LEU A 335 -12.45 9.16 -7.59
C LEU A 335 -11.52 8.55 -6.52
N HIS A 336 -11.18 7.25 -6.61
CA HIS A 336 -10.16 6.64 -5.76
C HIS A 336 -8.80 7.33 -5.92
N ALA A 337 -8.45 7.74 -7.12
CA ALA A 337 -7.26 8.53 -7.39
C ALA A 337 -7.19 9.80 -6.53
N LEU A 338 -8.33 10.46 -6.32
CA LEU A 338 -8.39 11.64 -5.46
C LEU A 338 -8.44 11.24 -3.99
N SER A 339 -9.42 10.41 -3.59
CA SER A 339 -9.67 10.09 -2.19
C SER A 339 -8.48 9.38 -1.53
N PHE A 340 -7.80 8.48 -2.22
CA PHE A 340 -6.60 7.78 -1.75
C PHE A 340 -5.32 8.42 -2.29
N GLY A 341 -5.17 8.49 -3.61
CA GLY A 341 -3.92 8.88 -4.26
C GLY A 341 -3.49 10.31 -3.92
N ALA A 342 -4.39 11.31 -4.06
CA ALA A 342 -4.04 12.69 -3.76
C ALA A 342 -3.80 12.91 -2.26
N SER A 343 -4.57 12.26 -1.37
CA SER A 343 -4.33 12.34 0.08
C SER A 343 -2.99 11.74 0.48
N HIS A 344 -2.59 10.63 -0.13
CA HIS A 344 -1.29 9.99 0.08
C HIS A 344 -0.13 10.88 -0.38
N LEU A 345 -0.22 11.41 -1.61
CA LEU A 345 0.78 12.35 -2.15
C LEU A 345 0.87 13.62 -1.30
N GLY A 346 -0.27 14.13 -0.83
CA GLY A 346 -0.32 15.31 0.03
C GLY A 346 0.41 15.09 1.35
N ALA A 347 0.16 13.96 2.01
CA ALA A 347 0.81 13.63 3.29
C ALA A 347 2.32 13.44 3.13
N LEU A 348 2.75 12.63 2.16
CA LEU A 348 4.17 12.39 1.90
C LEU A 348 4.88 13.66 1.39
N GLY A 349 4.23 14.43 0.53
CA GLY A 349 4.76 15.69 0.01
C GLY A 349 4.93 16.75 1.10
N PHE A 350 4.06 16.77 2.11
CA PHE A 350 4.22 17.63 3.29
C PHE A 350 5.45 17.22 4.10
N ILE A 351 5.57 15.94 4.45
CA ILE A 351 6.74 15.42 5.19
C ILE A 351 8.03 15.74 4.45
N ALA A 352 8.08 15.51 3.13
CA ALA A 352 9.27 15.76 2.33
C ALA A 352 9.72 17.24 2.32
N ARG A 353 8.77 18.20 2.46
CA ARG A 353 9.07 19.63 2.41
C ARG A 353 9.35 20.26 3.77
N THR A 354 8.76 19.73 4.85
CA THR A 354 8.79 20.37 6.18
C THR A 354 9.65 19.64 7.20
N THR A 355 9.89 18.33 6.98
CA THR A 355 10.65 17.53 7.93
C THR A 355 12.13 17.49 7.53
N PRO A 356 13.07 17.71 8.47
CA PRO A 356 14.50 17.55 8.20
C PRO A 356 14.80 16.18 7.63
N PRO A 357 15.71 16.02 6.63
CA PRO A 357 15.98 14.75 5.97
C PRO A 357 16.29 13.60 6.92
N LYS A 358 16.98 13.88 8.03
CA LYS A 358 17.32 12.89 9.09
C LYS A 358 16.09 12.34 9.83
N LEU A 359 14.96 13.05 9.83
CA LEU A 359 13.73 12.68 10.54
C LEU A 359 12.62 12.21 9.59
N GLY A 360 12.84 12.23 8.28
CA GLY A 360 11.84 11.87 7.27
C GLY A 360 11.26 10.46 7.45
N ALA A 361 12.12 9.47 7.73
CA ALA A 361 11.68 8.10 7.99
C ALA A 361 10.87 7.99 9.31
N THR A 362 11.26 8.74 10.35
CA THR A 362 10.52 8.80 11.62
C THR A 362 9.14 9.41 11.43
N ALA A 363 9.03 10.52 10.68
CA ALA A 363 7.77 11.17 10.38
C ALA A 363 6.83 10.25 9.57
N GLN A 364 7.36 9.55 8.56
CA GLN A 364 6.60 8.56 7.81
C GLN A 364 6.15 7.38 8.70
N GLY A 365 6.98 6.95 9.64
CA GLY A 365 6.63 5.93 10.62
C GLY A 365 5.45 6.36 11.51
N TYR A 366 5.47 7.59 12.02
CA TYR A 366 4.35 8.14 12.80
C TYR A 366 3.07 8.26 11.97
N LEU A 367 3.18 8.72 10.72
CA LEU A 367 2.04 8.76 9.80
C LEU A 367 1.48 7.36 9.56
N ALA A 368 2.33 6.36 9.32
CA ALA A 368 1.89 4.99 9.08
C ALA A 368 1.16 4.38 10.28
N VAL A 369 1.61 4.67 11.52
CA VAL A 369 0.93 4.26 12.75
C VAL A 369 -0.43 4.94 12.85
N ALA A 370 -0.51 6.25 12.65
CA ALA A 370 -1.77 7.01 12.71
C ALA A 370 -2.78 6.49 11.67
N LEU A 371 -2.35 6.28 10.42
CA LEU A 371 -3.16 5.67 9.35
C LEU A 371 -3.65 4.27 9.74
N GLY A 372 -2.77 3.44 10.28
CA GLY A 372 -3.10 2.07 10.67
C GLY A 372 -4.15 2.01 11.77
N LEU A 373 -3.99 2.82 12.83
CA LEU A 373 -4.91 2.88 13.95
C LEU A 373 -6.27 3.47 13.54
N ALA A 374 -6.27 4.56 12.75
CA ALA A 374 -7.51 5.15 12.25
C ALA A 374 -8.27 4.17 11.34
N MET A 375 -7.56 3.46 10.45
CA MET A 375 -8.18 2.45 9.59
C MET A 375 -8.72 1.27 10.42
N ALA A 376 -8.00 0.80 11.43
CA ALA A 376 -8.46 -0.28 12.31
C ALA A 376 -9.76 0.09 13.03
N ALA A 377 -9.80 1.28 13.64
CA ALA A 377 -10.98 1.78 14.32
C ALA A 377 -12.16 1.95 13.34
N SER A 378 -11.90 2.55 12.18
CA SER A 378 -12.90 2.76 11.15
C SER A 378 -13.42 1.44 10.58
N MET A 379 -12.57 0.43 10.41
CA MET A 379 -12.97 -0.89 9.89
C MET A 379 -13.87 -1.64 10.89
N ALA A 380 -13.51 -1.63 12.18
CA ALA A 380 -14.35 -2.21 13.22
C ALA A 380 -15.71 -1.48 13.31
N LEU A 381 -15.69 -0.13 13.23
CA LEU A 381 -16.92 0.66 13.22
C LEU A 381 -17.75 0.43 11.96
N ALA A 382 -17.10 0.23 10.80
CA ALA A 382 -17.78 -0.01 9.52
C ALA A 382 -18.69 -1.24 9.57
N GLY A 383 -18.28 -2.30 10.27
CA GLY A 383 -19.15 -3.48 10.51
C GLY A 383 -20.44 -3.09 11.19
N VAL A 384 -20.35 -2.42 12.36
CA VAL A 384 -21.51 -1.97 13.14
C VAL A 384 -22.41 -1.02 12.34
N LEU A 385 -21.81 -0.09 11.60
CA LEU A 385 -22.56 0.86 10.77
C LEU A 385 -23.30 0.14 9.63
N TYR A 386 -22.62 -0.81 9.01
CA TYR A 386 -23.17 -1.57 7.89
C TYR A 386 -24.30 -2.52 8.35
N THR A 387 -24.17 -3.17 9.50
CA THR A 387 -25.24 -3.99 10.11
C THR A 387 -26.52 -3.17 10.32
N ARG A 388 -26.38 -1.90 10.75
CA ARG A 388 -27.53 -1.05 11.10
C ARG A 388 -28.14 -0.33 9.90
N TRP A 389 -27.33 0.09 8.94
CA TRP A 389 -27.71 1.05 7.92
C TRP A 389 -27.42 0.59 6.48
N GLY A 390 -26.81 -0.59 6.27
CA GLY A 390 -26.47 -1.07 4.93
C GLY A 390 -25.61 -0.04 4.18
N GLY A 391 -25.96 0.24 2.93
CA GLY A 391 -25.27 1.22 2.07
C GLY A 391 -25.23 2.64 2.64
N LEU A 392 -26.21 3.06 3.46
CA LEU A 392 -26.17 4.37 4.12
C LEU A 392 -24.93 4.55 5.05
N ALA A 393 -24.25 3.47 5.44
CA ALA A 393 -22.98 3.53 6.19
C ALA A 393 -21.89 4.33 5.46
N TYR A 394 -21.95 4.43 4.12
CA TYR A 394 -21.08 5.32 3.35
C TYR A 394 -21.25 6.80 3.72
N GLY A 395 -22.43 7.21 4.19
CA GLY A 395 -22.67 8.57 4.69
C GLY A 395 -21.77 8.92 5.89
N ALA A 396 -21.57 7.96 6.81
CA ALA A 396 -20.62 8.13 7.91
C ALA A 396 -19.18 8.25 7.41
N MET A 397 -18.82 7.54 6.34
CA MET A 397 -17.49 7.66 5.70
C MET A 397 -17.32 9.03 5.04
N ALA A 398 -18.37 9.59 4.44
CA ALA A 398 -18.35 10.95 3.91
C ALA A 398 -18.11 11.99 5.03
N LEU A 399 -18.77 11.85 6.18
CA LEU A 399 -18.54 12.71 7.35
C LEU A 399 -17.11 12.58 7.88
N LEU A 400 -16.57 11.37 7.94
CA LEU A 400 -15.20 11.12 8.36
C LEU A 400 -14.18 11.79 7.41
N ALA A 401 -14.42 11.70 6.10
CA ALA A 401 -13.60 12.38 5.08
C ALA A 401 -13.70 13.91 5.20
N ALA A 402 -14.90 14.45 5.47
CA ALA A 402 -15.11 15.87 5.69
C ALA A 402 -14.33 16.36 6.94
N ALA A 403 -14.35 15.60 8.03
CA ALA A 403 -13.51 15.89 9.21
C ALA A 403 -12.01 15.90 8.86
N GLY A 404 -11.56 14.97 8.01
CA GLY A 404 -10.21 14.99 7.44
C GLY A 404 -9.93 16.27 6.64
N GLY A 405 -10.91 16.75 5.88
CA GLY A 405 -10.84 18.04 5.17
C GLY A 405 -10.68 19.24 6.11
N VAL A 406 -11.39 19.25 7.24
CA VAL A 406 -11.22 20.29 8.28
C VAL A 406 -9.80 20.27 8.86
N CYS A 407 -9.26 19.07 9.15
CA CYS A 407 -7.87 18.92 9.57
C CYS A 407 -6.88 19.40 8.50
N ALA A 408 -7.16 19.18 7.21
CA ALA A 408 -6.33 19.66 6.11
C ALA A 408 -6.35 21.20 6.00
N LEU A 409 -7.50 21.84 6.24
CA LEU A 409 -7.61 23.31 6.34
C LEU A 409 -6.81 23.85 7.52
N ALA A 410 -6.88 23.18 8.68
CA ALA A 410 -6.07 23.56 9.85
C ALA A 410 -4.57 23.44 9.53
N ALA A 411 -4.14 22.33 8.91
CA ALA A 411 -2.76 22.13 8.47
C ALA A 411 -2.29 23.25 7.53
N ARG A 412 -3.13 23.65 6.58
CA ARG A 412 -2.81 24.75 5.64
C ARG A 412 -2.59 26.08 6.37
N ARG A 413 -3.47 26.39 7.35
CA ARG A 413 -3.36 27.63 8.16
C ARG A 413 -2.11 27.61 9.05
N LEU A 414 -1.77 26.46 9.64
CA LEU A 414 -0.59 26.33 10.48
C LEU A 414 0.70 26.43 9.67
N ALA A 415 0.75 25.82 8.50
CA ALA A 415 1.88 25.89 7.59
C ALA A 415 2.14 27.32 7.07
N SER A 416 1.08 28.12 6.86
CA SER A 416 1.22 29.52 6.43
C SER A 416 1.68 30.49 7.51
N ARG A 417 1.60 30.12 8.80
CA ARG A 417 2.03 30.95 9.95
C ARG A 417 3.49 30.69 10.35
N GLY A 418 4.08 29.60 9.86
CA GLY A 418 5.47 29.25 10.13
C GLY A 418 6.48 29.73 9.08
N VAL A 419 5.98 30.47 8.07
CA VAL A 419 6.76 31.18 7.05
C VAL A 419 6.68 32.68 7.35
#